data_327dc00080bc7195a71bbe198c5453c2
#
_entry.id   327dc00080bc7195a71bbe198c5453c2
#
_cell.length_a   1.000
_cell.length_b   1.000
_cell.length_c   1.000
_cell.angle_alpha   90.00
_cell.angle_beta   90.00
_cell.angle_gamma   90.00
#
_symmetry.space_group_name_H-M   'P 1'
#
loop_
_entity.id
_entity.type
_entity.pdbx_description
1 polymer ?
#
loop_
_entity_poly.entity_id
_entity_poly.type
_entity_poly.pdbx_seq_one_letter_code
_entity_poly.pdbx_strand_id
1 'polypeptide(L)'
;MSKKTKIYDIPEDVAAAIVAERKSLYGIKSYVSLFSSAGIGCYGFKEAGYSCIATVELLERRLKIQKHNNKCMLSSGYICGDMTLNETKDKIFRELDVWKDCFGIDDLDVLIATPPCQGMSVANHKKGDELKRNSLVVESIKITQEVKPKFFIYENVRAFLSSICTDLDGKDKPIQEAITMNLGGSYNILFRVVNFKDYGCPSSRTRTLVIGVRKDLTDITPMDVFPDKFSEKTLRDTIGHLPRLTTMGEISETDIYHNFRKYAPHMEAWISEIKEGQSAFDNDDISRIPHTVKNGVVVYNAQKNGDKYTRQCWDKVAPCIHTRNDIMASQNTVHPTDNRVFSIREVMLMMSVPSSFQWSDIPFEQLNSLSFKEKQAFLKKEEMNIRQN
;
A
#
# COMPACT_ATOMS: atom_id res chain seq x y z
N MET A 1 -30.32 4.00 -33.07
CA MET A 1 -29.04 3.31 -32.93
C MET A 1 -28.13 4.20 -32.10
N SER A 2 -28.02 3.94 -30.81
CA SER A 2 -27.12 4.65 -29.91
C SER A 2 -25.68 4.29 -30.28
N LYS A 3 -24.84 5.29 -30.59
CA LYS A 3 -23.41 5.09 -30.78
C LYS A 3 -22.86 4.59 -29.46
N LYS A 4 -22.53 3.29 -29.34
CA LYS A 4 -21.75 2.77 -28.22
C LYS A 4 -20.47 3.57 -28.17
N THR A 5 -20.28 4.36 -27.15
CA THR A 5 -19.03 5.08 -26.88
C THR A 5 -17.96 4.01 -26.67
N LYS A 6 -16.87 4.04 -27.42
CA LYS A 6 -15.75 3.11 -27.22
C LYS A 6 -15.19 3.35 -25.81
N ILE A 7 -15.27 2.34 -24.97
CA ILE A 7 -14.87 2.39 -23.55
C ILE A 7 -13.40 1.94 -23.37
N TYR A 8 -12.77 1.40 -24.43
CA TYR A 8 -11.50 0.70 -24.35
C TYR A 8 -10.31 1.58 -24.78
N ASP A 9 -9.23 1.55 -24.00
CA ASP A 9 -7.92 2.11 -24.36
C ASP A 9 -7.12 1.18 -25.28
N ILE A 10 -7.54 -0.09 -25.39
CA ILE A 10 -7.00 -1.09 -26.31
C ILE A 10 -8.05 -1.41 -27.37
N PRO A 11 -7.65 -1.79 -28.57
CA PRO A 11 -8.57 -2.22 -29.61
C PRO A 11 -9.48 -3.36 -29.10
N GLU A 12 -10.77 -3.29 -29.44
CA GLU A 12 -11.78 -4.23 -28.93
C GLU A 12 -11.46 -5.69 -29.28
N ASP A 13 -10.88 -5.91 -30.46
CA ASP A 13 -10.41 -7.22 -30.93
C ASP A 13 -9.24 -7.76 -30.11
N VAL A 14 -8.30 -6.88 -29.71
CA VAL A 14 -7.16 -7.23 -28.85
C VAL A 14 -7.62 -7.53 -27.43
N ALA A 15 -8.54 -6.73 -26.88
CA ALA A 15 -9.14 -6.99 -25.58
C ALA A 15 -9.89 -8.32 -25.57
N ALA A 16 -10.70 -8.57 -26.59
CA ALA A 16 -11.44 -9.83 -26.76
C ALA A 16 -10.51 -11.04 -26.91
N ALA A 17 -9.40 -10.90 -27.65
CA ALA A 17 -8.40 -11.97 -27.82
C ALA A 17 -7.69 -12.30 -26.49
N ILE A 18 -7.28 -11.30 -25.72
CA ILE A 18 -6.66 -11.49 -24.40
C ILE A 18 -7.62 -12.18 -23.43
N VAL A 19 -8.89 -11.78 -23.44
CA VAL A 19 -9.91 -12.39 -22.60
C VAL A 19 -10.20 -13.83 -23.00
N ALA A 20 -10.33 -14.09 -24.32
CA ALA A 20 -10.56 -15.44 -24.84
C ALA A 20 -9.40 -16.39 -24.50
N GLU A 21 -8.14 -15.95 -24.66
CA GLU A 21 -6.96 -16.71 -24.30
C GLU A 21 -6.95 -17.04 -22.79
N ARG A 22 -7.18 -16.07 -21.94
CA ARG A 22 -7.25 -16.27 -20.48
C ARG A 22 -8.40 -17.19 -20.08
N LYS A 23 -9.58 -17.03 -20.69
CA LYS A 23 -10.76 -17.85 -20.44
C LYS A 23 -10.55 -19.30 -20.87
N SER A 24 -9.82 -19.54 -21.96
CA SER A 24 -9.52 -20.89 -22.46
C SER A 24 -8.55 -21.65 -21.57
N LEU A 25 -7.63 -20.93 -20.89
CA LEU A 25 -6.56 -21.54 -20.10
C LEU A 25 -6.94 -21.76 -18.62
N TYR A 26 -7.63 -20.78 -17.99
CA TYR A 26 -7.82 -20.77 -16.53
C TYR A 26 -9.18 -20.22 -16.04
N GLY A 27 -10.07 -19.82 -16.94
CA GLY A 27 -11.18 -18.93 -16.62
C GLY A 27 -10.68 -17.50 -16.31
N ILE A 28 -11.55 -16.51 -16.43
CA ILE A 28 -11.20 -15.13 -16.06
C ILE A 28 -11.40 -14.99 -14.54
N LYS A 29 -10.30 -14.78 -13.82
CA LYS A 29 -10.35 -14.38 -12.41
C LYS A 29 -10.49 -12.88 -12.34
N SER A 30 -11.45 -12.38 -11.57
CA SER A 30 -11.82 -10.96 -11.54
C SER A 30 -11.74 -10.35 -10.15
N TYR A 31 -11.43 -9.07 -10.05
CA TYR A 31 -11.52 -8.35 -8.79
C TYR A 31 -11.90 -6.88 -8.93
N VAL A 32 -12.50 -6.34 -7.86
CA VAL A 32 -12.74 -4.90 -7.64
C VAL A 32 -11.91 -4.44 -6.46
N SER A 33 -11.29 -3.27 -6.56
CA SER A 33 -10.44 -2.68 -5.52
C SER A 33 -10.96 -1.34 -5.04
N LEU A 34 -11.36 -1.25 -3.78
CA LEU A 34 -11.86 -0.03 -3.14
C LEU A 34 -10.78 0.60 -2.27
N PHE A 35 -10.71 1.94 -2.25
CA PHE A 35 -9.68 2.72 -1.53
C PHE A 35 -8.26 2.33 -1.94
N SER A 36 -8.04 2.19 -3.22
CA SER A 36 -6.94 1.43 -3.80
C SER A 36 -5.56 2.11 -3.75
N SER A 37 -5.46 3.36 -3.30
CA SER A 37 -4.22 4.14 -3.23
C SER A 37 -3.45 4.11 -4.57
N ALA A 38 -2.14 3.94 -4.57
CA ALA A 38 -1.33 3.78 -5.79
C ALA A 38 -1.39 2.37 -6.43
N GLY A 39 -2.21 1.47 -5.88
CA GLY A 39 -2.41 0.11 -6.40
C GLY A 39 -1.39 -0.92 -5.91
N ILE A 40 -0.44 -0.54 -5.07
CA ILE A 40 0.62 -1.44 -4.58
C ILE A 40 0.00 -2.62 -3.79
N GLY A 41 -0.93 -2.34 -2.87
CA GLY A 41 -1.55 -3.37 -2.03
C GLY A 41 -2.31 -4.46 -2.79
N CYS A 42 -2.71 -4.18 -4.04
CA CYS A 42 -3.42 -5.14 -4.90
C CYS A 42 -2.55 -5.68 -6.04
N TYR A 43 -1.28 -5.31 -6.13
CA TYR A 43 -0.42 -5.69 -7.26
C TYR A 43 -0.29 -7.21 -7.37
N GLY A 44 -0.28 -7.93 -6.25
CA GLY A 44 -0.25 -9.39 -6.22
C GLY A 44 -1.42 -10.07 -6.94
N PHE A 45 -2.60 -9.44 -7.02
CA PHE A 45 -3.71 -9.96 -7.82
C PHE A 45 -3.37 -9.99 -9.32
N LYS A 46 -2.71 -8.93 -9.83
CA LYS A 46 -2.23 -8.89 -11.21
C LYS A 46 -1.21 -10.00 -11.47
N GLU A 47 -0.24 -10.20 -10.58
CA GLU A 47 0.77 -11.26 -10.71
C GLU A 47 0.14 -12.65 -10.65
N ALA A 48 -0.94 -12.83 -9.86
CA ALA A 48 -1.72 -14.06 -9.79
C ALA A 48 -2.70 -14.24 -10.97
N GLY A 49 -2.66 -13.37 -11.99
CA GLY A 49 -3.48 -13.46 -13.19
C GLY A 49 -4.91 -12.97 -13.06
N TYR A 50 -5.25 -12.23 -11.99
CA TYR A 50 -6.56 -11.59 -11.86
C TYR A 50 -6.67 -10.35 -12.73
N SER A 51 -7.84 -10.14 -13.32
CA SER A 51 -8.21 -8.92 -14.04
C SER A 51 -8.93 -7.96 -13.12
N CYS A 52 -8.41 -6.73 -13.00
CA CYS A 52 -9.09 -5.66 -12.26
C CYS A 52 -10.24 -5.11 -13.09
N ILE A 53 -11.48 -5.31 -12.63
CA ILE A 53 -12.67 -4.74 -13.26
C ILE A 53 -12.74 -3.25 -12.98
N ALA A 54 -12.73 -2.89 -11.69
CA ALA A 54 -12.78 -1.50 -11.26
C ALA A 54 -11.83 -1.25 -10.10
N THR A 55 -11.22 -0.07 -10.09
CA THR A 55 -10.40 0.42 -9.00
C THR A 55 -10.86 1.81 -8.61
N VAL A 56 -11.13 2.03 -7.31
CA VAL A 56 -11.66 3.30 -6.80
C VAL A 56 -10.64 3.97 -5.89
N GLU A 57 -10.34 5.22 -6.18
CA GLU A 57 -9.43 6.07 -5.39
C GLU A 57 -9.91 7.53 -5.44
N LEU A 58 -9.78 8.24 -4.33
CA LEU A 58 -10.18 9.64 -4.20
C LEU A 58 -9.26 10.58 -4.97
N LEU A 59 -7.95 10.26 -5.03
CA LEU A 59 -6.92 11.14 -5.58
C LEU A 59 -6.51 10.70 -6.98
N GLU A 60 -6.83 11.53 -7.98
CA GLU A 60 -6.49 11.30 -9.39
C GLU A 60 -4.99 10.99 -9.61
N ARG A 61 -4.07 11.64 -8.87
CA ARG A 61 -2.63 11.38 -8.98
C ARG A 61 -2.27 9.93 -8.68
N ARG A 62 -3.00 9.25 -7.78
CA ARG A 62 -2.80 7.85 -7.43
C ARG A 62 -3.33 6.91 -8.50
N LEU A 63 -4.47 7.25 -9.10
CA LEU A 63 -4.98 6.51 -10.25
C LEU A 63 -4.05 6.59 -11.46
N LYS A 64 -3.35 7.73 -11.67
CA LYS A 64 -2.32 7.83 -12.72
C LYS A 64 -1.22 6.79 -12.51
N ILE A 65 -0.73 6.60 -11.29
CA ILE A 65 0.26 5.56 -11.00
C ILE A 65 -0.30 4.16 -11.33
N GLN A 66 -1.55 3.89 -10.99
CA GLN A 66 -2.20 2.61 -11.33
C GLN A 66 -2.31 2.42 -12.84
N LYS A 67 -2.58 3.50 -13.61
CA LYS A 67 -2.60 3.48 -15.09
C LYS A 67 -1.23 3.15 -15.66
N HIS A 68 -0.14 3.74 -15.14
CA HIS A 68 1.23 3.41 -15.57
C HIS A 68 1.57 1.92 -15.38
N ASN A 69 0.92 1.28 -14.41
CA ASN A 69 1.09 -0.15 -14.13
C ASN A 69 0.03 -1.04 -14.79
N ASN A 70 -0.80 -0.50 -15.68
CA ASN A 70 -1.85 -1.23 -16.40
C ASN A 70 -2.69 -2.11 -15.44
N LYS A 71 -3.22 -1.52 -14.35
CA LYS A 71 -3.98 -2.26 -13.35
C LYS A 71 -5.32 -2.74 -13.88
N CYS A 72 -6.11 -1.84 -14.50
CA CYS A 72 -7.35 -2.20 -15.19
C CYS A 72 -7.11 -2.34 -16.69
N MET A 73 -7.82 -3.27 -17.30
CA MET A 73 -7.82 -3.47 -18.74
C MET A 73 -8.54 -2.33 -19.45
N LEU A 74 -9.65 -1.86 -18.88
CA LEU A 74 -10.47 -0.79 -19.43
C LEU A 74 -10.17 0.53 -18.74
N SER A 75 -10.14 1.63 -19.49
CA SER A 75 -9.94 2.97 -18.95
C SER A 75 -11.07 3.42 -18.03
N SER A 76 -12.29 2.97 -18.30
CA SER A 76 -13.50 3.19 -17.47
C SER A 76 -13.39 2.57 -16.07
N GLY A 77 -12.58 1.51 -15.91
CA GLY A 77 -12.35 0.86 -14.62
C GLY A 77 -11.54 1.71 -13.62
N TYR A 78 -10.88 2.79 -14.06
CA TYR A 78 -10.18 3.73 -13.16
C TYR A 78 -11.13 4.82 -12.66
N ILE A 79 -11.75 4.61 -11.52
CA ILE A 79 -12.80 5.47 -10.95
C ILE A 79 -12.19 6.44 -9.94
N CYS A 80 -12.09 7.73 -10.31
CA CYS A 80 -11.79 8.80 -9.37
C CYS A 80 -13.09 9.22 -8.67
N GLY A 81 -13.17 9.06 -7.34
CA GLY A 81 -14.37 9.43 -6.63
C GLY A 81 -14.35 9.12 -5.13
N ASP A 82 -15.24 9.80 -4.42
CA ASP A 82 -15.50 9.57 -3.01
C ASP A 82 -16.51 8.39 -2.88
N MET A 83 -16.13 7.36 -2.14
CA MET A 83 -16.95 6.16 -1.90
C MET A 83 -18.27 6.44 -1.16
N THR A 84 -18.38 7.60 -0.48
CA THR A 84 -19.64 8.00 0.18
C THR A 84 -20.72 8.48 -0.82
N LEU A 85 -20.33 8.80 -2.06
CA LEU A 85 -21.23 9.32 -3.09
C LEU A 85 -21.82 8.18 -3.94
N ASN A 86 -23.13 8.24 -4.20
CA ASN A 86 -23.80 7.27 -5.06
C ASN A 86 -23.25 7.27 -6.48
N GLU A 87 -22.89 8.44 -7.03
CA GLU A 87 -22.27 8.54 -8.36
C GLU A 87 -21.03 7.67 -8.50
N THR A 88 -20.20 7.58 -7.44
CA THR A 88 -19.00 6.73 -7.44
C THR A 88 -19.38 5.24 -7.47
N LYS A 89 -20.40 4.86 -6.69
CA LYS A 89 -20.92 3.48 -6.64
C LYS A 89 -21.56 3.08 -7.98
N ASP A 90 -22.35 3.98 -8.59
CA ASP A 90 -22.96 3.77 -9.90
C ASP A 90 -21.92 3.51 -11.00
N LYS A 91 -20.72 4.12 -10.89
CA LYS A 91 -19.61 3.84 -11.81
C LYS A 91 -19.07 2.41 -11.64
N ILE A 92 -19.02 1.91 -10.40
CA ILE A 92 -18.60 0.52 -10.13
C ILE A 92 -19.61 -0.45 -10.76
N PHE A 93 -20.91 -0.23 -10.53
CA PHE A 93 -21.96 -1.12 -11.07
C PHE A 93 -21.99 -1.10 -12.59
N ARG A 94 -21.86 0.08 -13.21
CA ARG A 94 -21.76 0.19 -14.68
C ARG A 94 -20.55 -0.59 -15.23
N GLU A 95 -19.44 -0.56 -14.53
CA GLU A 95 -18.26 -1.30 -14.98
C GLU A 95 -18.48 -2.82 -14.85
N LEU A 96 -19.14 -3.28 -13.79
CA LEU A 96 -19.54 -4.68 -13.65
C LEU A 96 -20.51 -5.12 -14.78
N ASP A 97 -21.49 -4.27 -15.15
CA ASP A 97 -22.38 -4.52 -16.26
C ASP A 97 -21.62 -4.62 -17.61
N VAL A 98 -20.65 -3.75 -17.84
CA VAL A 98 -19.76 -3.82 -19.02
C VAL A 98 -19.03 -5.16 -19.09
N TRP A 99 -18.48 -5.62 -17.98
CA TRP A 99 -17.76 -6.90 -17.93
C TRP A 99 -18.69 -8.10 -18.11
N LYS A 100 -19.90 -8.02 -17.57
CA LYS A 100 -20.93 -9.01 -17.79
C LYS A 100 -21.31 -9.09 -19.28
N ASP A 101 -21.65 -7.95 -19.89
CA ASP A 101 -22.18 -7.90 -21.26
C ASP A 101 -21.11 -8.19 -22.32
N CYS A 102 -19.88 -7.71 -22.09
CA CYS A 102 -18.80 -7.83 -23.09
C CYS A 102 -17.94 -9.09 -22.90
N PHE A 103 -17.76 -9.56 -21.66
CA PHE A 103 -16.81 -10.63 -21.35
C PHE A 103 -17.47 -11.85 -20.67
N GLY A 104 -18.78 -11.79 -20.39
CA GLY A 104 -19.52 -12.88 -19.77
C GLY A 104 -19.10 -13.16 -18.31
N ILE A 105 -18.69 -12.13 -17.57
CA ILE A 105 -18.35 -12.22 -16.15
C ILE A 105 -19.58 -11.84 -15.35
N ASP A 106 -20.39 -12.82 -14.99
CA ASP A 106 -21.63 -12.62 -14.24
C ASP A 106 -21.40 -12.53 -12.72
N ASP A 107 -20.29 -13.03 -12.21
CA ASP A 107 -20.04 -13.20 -10.79
C ASP A 107 -18.60 -12.76 -10.46
N LEU A 108 -18.47 -11.69 -9.67
CA LEU A 108 -17.17 -11.16 -9.26
C LEU A 108 -16.47 -12.13 -8.31
N ASP A 109 -15.21 -12.48 -8.61
CA ASP A 109 -14.46 -13.37 -7.72
C ASP A 109 -14.07 -12.68 -6.42
N VAL A 110 -13.38 -11.53 -6.47
CA VAL A 110 -12.85 -10.88 -5.26
C VAL A 110 -13.23 -9.40 -5.20
N LEU A 111 -13.69 -8.96 -4.03
CA LEU A 111 -13.74 -7.55 -3.67
C LEU A 111 -12.71 -7.30 -2.58
N ILE A 112 -11.72 -6.43 -2.84
CA ILE A 112 -10.75 -6.00 -1.83
C ILE A 112 -11.01 -4.54 -1.45
N ALA A 113 -11.01 -4.26 -0.14
CA ALA A 113 -11.14 -2.91 0.40
C ALA A 113 -10.09 -2.62 1.45
N THR A 114 -9.44 -1.45 1.33
CA THR A 114 -8.45 -0.94 2.29
C THR A 114 -8.85 0.46 2.76
N PRO A 115 -9.99 0.59 3.49
CA PRO A 115 -10.49 1.89 3.90
C PRO A 115 -9.48 2.63 4.79
N PRO A 116 -9.43 3.98 4.74
CA PRO A 116 -8.46 4.77 5.49
C PRO A 116 -8.52 4.51 7.00
N CYS A 117 -7.34 4.30 7.62
CA CYS A 117 -7.18 4.03 9.05
C CYS A 117 -6.88 5.29 9.89
N GLN A 118 -7.08 6.50 9.36
CA GLN A 118 -6.62 7.73 10.00
C GLN A 118 -7.28 8.03 11.36
N GLY A 119 -8.46 7.47 11.64
CA GLY A 119 -9.10 7.51 12.96
C GLY A 119 -8.65 6.40 13.92
N MET A 120 -8.01 5.34 13.42
CA MET A 120 -7.70 4.10 14.15
C MET A 120 -6.22 3.98 14.53
N SER A 121 -5.35 4.80 13.95
CA SER A 121 -3.91 4.70 14.15
C SER A 121 -3.47 5.32 15.48
N VAL A 122 -2.70 4.56 16.26
CA VAL A 122 -2.05 5.03 17.51
C VAL A 122 -1.17 6.28 17.28
N ALA A 123 -0.72 6.50 16.03
CA ALA A 123 0.09 7.66 15.65
C ALA A 123 -0.74 8.93 15.35
N ASN A 124 -2.07 8.86 15.39
CA ASN A 124 -2.91 10.02 15.08
C ASN A 124 -3.15 10.87 16.33
N HIS A 125 -2.52 12.05 16.37
CA HIS A 125 -2.68 13.03 17.46
C HIS A 125 -3.80 14.05 17.21
N LYS A 126 -4.55 13.97 16.11
CA LYS A 126 -5.66 14.87 15.77
C LYS A 126 -7.00 14.14 15.96
N LYS A 127 -7.61 14.34 17.14
CA LYS A 127 -8.98 13.88 17.44
C LYS A 127 -9.98 14.86 16.82
N GLY A 128 -11.07 14.35 16.24
CA GLY A 128 -12.19 15.20 15.79
C GLY A 128 -13.14 14.58 14.76
N ASP A 129 -12.64 13.76 13.80
CA ASP A 129 -13.47 13.15 12.74
C ASP A 129 -13.33 11.62 12.68
N GLU A 130 -12.97 11.00 13.81
CA GLU A 130 -12.62 9.58 13.84
C GLU A 130 -13.82 8.70 13.45
N LEU A 131 -14.98 8.97 13.97
CA LEU A 131 -16.19 8.21 13.72
C LEU A 131 -16.58 8.25 12.24
N LYS A 132 -16.57 9.43 11.61
CA LYS A 132 -16.85 9.61 10.19
C LYS A 132 -15.87 8.85 9.31
N ARG A 133 -14.57 8.87 9.65
CA ARG A 133 -13.53 8.15 8.89
C ARG A 133 -13.62 6.65 9.09
N ASN A 134 -13.89 6.19 10.30
CA ASN A 134 -14.09 4.78 10.60
C ASN A 134 -15.33 4.23 9.87
N SER A 135 -16.35 5.06 9.67
CA SER A 135 -17.57 4.69 8.94
C SER A 135 -17.35 4.48 7.44
N LEU A 136 -16.19 4.83 6.88
CA LEU A 136 -15.87 4.48 5.48
C LEU A 136 -15.79 2.96 5.23
N VAL A 137 -15.57 2.15 6.26
CA VAL A 137 -15.67 0.69 6.13
C VAL A 137 -17.11 0.27 5.78
N VAL A 138 -18.09 1.02 6.24
CA VAL A 138 -19.52 0.73 5.99
C VAL A 138 -19.85 0.86 4.50
N GLU A 139 -19.17 1.74 3.77
CA GLU A 139 -19.30 1.81 2.31
C GLU A 139 -18.76 0.54 1.64
N SER A 140 -17.69 -0.06 2.18
CA SER A 140 -17.21 -1.37 1.70
C SER A 140 -18.25 -2.48 1.97
N ILE A 141 -18.89 -2.45 3.14
CA ILE A 141 -19.96 -3.39 3.51
C ILE A 141 -21.13 -3.27 2.54
N LYS A 142 -21.60 -2.04 2.23
CA LYS A 142 -22.70 -1.79 1.26
C LYS A 142 -22.37 -2.40 -0.11
N ILE A 143 -21.20 -2.06 -0.66
CA ILE A 143 -20.79 -2.60 -1.97
C ILE A 143 -20.69 -4.13 -1.93
N THR A 144 -20.17 -4.71 -0.85
CA THR A 144 -20.09 -6.18 -0.71
C THR A 144 -21.46 -6.82 -0.67
N GLN A 145 -22.46 -6.20 0.00
CA GLN A 145 -23.83 -6.69 0.03
C GLN A 145 -24.50 -6.64 -1.34
N GLU A 146 -24.25 -5.60 -2.12
CA GLU A 146 -24.88 -5.37 -3.42
C GLU A 146 -24.24 -6.22 -4.52
N VAL A 147 -22.89 -6.25 -4.58
CA VAL A 147 -22.12 -6.99 -5.59
C VAL A 147 -22.10 -8.49 -5.31
N LYS A 148 -22.12 -8.89 -4.05
CA LYS A 148 -22.05 -10.29 -3.59
C LYS A 148 -20.87 -11.08 -4.19
N PRO A 149 -19.63 -10.57 -4.10
CA PRO A 149 -18.47 -11.27 -4.66
C PRO A 149 -18.34 -12.67 -4.04
N LYS A 150 -17.66 -13.61 -4.74
CA LYS A 150 -17.35 -14.94 -4.18
C LYS A 150 -16.51 -14.82 -2.90
N PHE A 151 -15.54 -13.88 -2.93
CA PHE A 151 -14.66 -13.60 -1.79
C PHE A 151 -14.61 -12.09 -1.54
N PHE A 152 -14.54 -11.69 -0.28
CA PHE A 152 -14.14 -10.33 0.05
C PHE A 152 -12.93 -10.32 0.99
N ILE A 153 -12.09 -9.30 0.85
CA ILE A 153 -10.92 -9.09 1.70
C ILE A 153 -10.91 -7.64 2.16
N TYR A 154 -10.92 -7.43 3.50
CA TYR A 154 -10.66 -6.11 4.07
C TYR A 154 -9.32 -6.15 4.81
N GLU A 155 -8.43 -5.19 4.51
CA GLU A 155 -7.15 -5.01 5.19
C GLU A 155 -7.12 -3.69 5.92
N ASN A 156 -6.60 -3.71 7.15
CA ASN A 156 -6.42 -2.49 7.92
C ASN A 156 -5.39 -2.67 9.07
N VAL A 157 -5.18 -1.63 9.85
CA VAL A 157 -4.32 -1.65 11.04
C VAL A 157 -4.88 -2.56 12.14
N ARG A 158 -4.01 -2.94 13.10
CA ARG A 158 -4.35 -3.87 14.19
C ARG A 158 -5.62 -3.49 14.96
N ALA A 159 -5.85 -2.20 15.20
CA ALA A 159 -7.00 -1.72 15.96
C ALA A 159 -8.34 -1.72 15.20
N PHE A 160 -8.35 -2.11 13.93
CA PHE A 160 -9.49 -2.00 13.02
C PHE A 160 -10.78 -2.60 13.61
N LEU A 161 -10.73 -3.83 14.07
CA LEU A 161 -11.93 -4.57 14.50
C LEU A 161 -12.59 -3.97 15.75
N SER A 162 -11.81 -3.41 16.66
CA SER A 162 -12.30 -2.78 17.89
C SER A 162 -12.66 -1.29 17.74
N SER A 163 -12.31 -0.69 16.61
CA SER A 163 -12.67 0.71 16.32
C SER A 163 -14.18 0.86 16.11
N ILE A 164 -14.73 1.97 16.55
CA ILE A 164 -16.17 2.25 16.45
C ILE A 164 -16.48 2.89 15.09
N CYS A 165 -17.54 2.44 14.43
CA CYS A 165 -18.11 3.04 13.25
C CYS A 165 -19.62 3.23 13.42
N THR A 166 -20.21 4.18 12.70
CA THR A 166 -21.67 4.29 12.57
C THR A 166 -22.10 3.34 11.45
N ASP A 167 -22.84 2.28 11.82
CA ASP A 167 -23.27 1.21 10.91
C ASP A 167 -24.50 1.61 10.06
N LEU A 168 -24.95 0.70 9.20
CA LEU A 168 -26.10 0.88 8.27
C LEU A 168 -27.41 1.25 8.99
N ASP A 169 -27.59 0.78 10.21
CA ASP A 169 -28.75 1.07 11.07
C ASP A 169 -28.64 2.41 11.81
N GLY A 170 -27.59 3.19 11.55
CA GLY A 170 -27.32 4.48 12.19
C GLY A 170 -26.76 4.39 13.61
N LYS A 171 -26.46 3.18 14.10
CA LYS A 171 -25.93 2.98 15.46
C LYS A 171 -24.43 2.81 15.44
N ASP A 172 -23.81 3.31 16.47
CA ASP A 172 -22.36 3.16 16.71
C ASP A 172 -22.07 1.79 17.30
N LYS A 173 -21.15 1.05 16.65
CA LYS A 173 -20.73 -0.28 17.10
C LYS A 173 -19.30 -0.60 16.65
N PRO A 174 -18.64 -1.61 17.25
CA PRO A 174 -17.35 -2.10 16.74
C PRO A 174 -17.44 -2.55 15.28
N ILE A 175 -16.41 -2.26 14.49
CA ILE A 175 -16.36 -2.64 13.07
C ILE A 175 -16.54 -4.16 12.89
N GLN A 176 -15.99 -4.99 13.79
CA GLN A 176 -16.18 -6.44 13.74
C GLN A 176 -17.67 -6.81 13.83
N GLU A 177 -18.41 -6.15 14.71
CA GLU A 177 -19.85 -6.39 14.88
C GLU A 177 -20.61 -5.94 13.63
N ALA A 178 -20.32 -4.74 13.10
CA ALA A 178 -20.93 -4.24 11.87
C ALA A 178 -20.72 -5.21 10.68
N ILE A 179 -19.50 -5.70 10.47
CA ILE A 179 -19.20 -6.69 9.43
C ILE A 179 -19.99 -7.99 9.66
N THR A 180 -20.01 -8.50 10.90
CA THR A 180 -20.70 -9.76 11.23
C THR A 180 -22.21 -9.65 11.01
N MET A 181 -22.82 -8.55 11.48
CA MET A 181 -24.26 -8.34 11.36
C MET A 181 -24.71 -8.19 9.90
N ASN A 182 -23.94 -7.44 9.12
CA ASN A 182 -24.32 -7.11 7.75
C ASN A 182 -23.94 -8.19 6.72
N LEU A 183 -22.85 -8.92 6.91
CA LEU A 183 -22.33 -9.88 5.94
C LEU A 183 -22.41 -11.34 6.40
N GLY A 184 -22.51 -11.60 7.71
CA GLY A 184 -22.51 -12.96 8.28
C GLY A 184 -23.69 -13.84 7.82
N GLY A 185 -24.79 -13.24 7.36
CA GLY A 185 -25.91 -13.98 6.73
C GLY A 185 -25.50 -14.66 5.43
N SER A 186 -24.66 -14.02 4.60
CA SER A 186 -24.27 -14.46 3.26
C SER A 186 -22.85 -15.03 3.17
N TYR A 187 -21.99 -14.77 4.16
CA TYR A 187 -20.57 -15.15 4.15
C TYR A 187 -20.15 -15.91 5.41
N ASN A 188 -19.24 -16.86 5.23
CA ASN A 188 -18.38 -17.36 6.29
C ASN A 188 -17.20 -16.40 6.42
N ILE A 189 -16.95 -15.86 7.62
CA ILE A 189 -16.01 -14.75 7.81
C ILE A 189 -14.90 -15.13 8.78
N LEU A 190 -13.65 -14.91 8.39
CA LEU A 190 -12.46 -15.06 9.21
C LEU A 190 -11.89 -13.68 9.55
N PHE A 191 -11.67 -13.43 10.84
CA PHE A 191 -10.98 -12.26 11.36
C PHE A 191 -9.61 -12.67 11.89
N ARG A 192 -8.54 -12.10 11.34
CA ARG A 192 -7.15 -12.41 11.77
C ARG A 192 -6.31 -11.15 11.88
N VAL A 193 -5.56 -11.06 12.98
CA VAL A 193 -4.43 -10.14 13.09
C VAL A 193 -3.18 -10.92 12.76
N VAL A 194 -2.45 -10.46 11.75
CA VAL A 194 -1.26 -11.13 11.22
C VAL A 194 -0.08 -10.18 11.15
N ASN A 195 1.14 -10.71 11.22
CA ASN A 195 2.32 -9.97 10.82
C ASN A 195 2.78 -10.49 9.46
N PHE A 196 2.86 -9.62 8.46
CA PHE A 196 3.18 -10.03 7.10
C PHE A 196 4.57 -10.64 6.93
N LYS A 197 5.51 -10.40 7.86
CA LYS A 197 6.80 -11.09 7.88
C LYS A 197 6.67 -12.61 7.94
N ASP A 198 5.63 -13.11 8.63
CA ASP A 198 5.36 -14.54 8.78
C ASP A 198 4.83 -15.18 7.46
N TYR A 199 4.55 -14.34 6.45
CA TYR A 199 4.00 -14.71 5.14
C TYR A 199 4.92 -14.28 3.97
N GLY A 200 6.22 -14.14 4.25
CA GLY A 200 7.26 -13.87 3.25
C GLY A 200 7.44 -12.38 2.89
N CYS A 201 6.69 -11.46 3.50
CA CYS A 201 6.96 -10.03 3.35
C CYS A 201 8.26 -9.66 4.10
N PRO A 202 9.21 -8.96 3.45
CA PRO A 202 10.49 -8.63 4.07
C PRO A 202 10.41 -7.54 5.15
N SER A 203 9.22 -7.17 5.62
CA SER A 203 9.05 -6.17 6.68
C SER A 203 8.05 -6.62 7.73
N SER A 204 8.31 -6.25 8.99
CA SER A 204 7.43 -6.52 10.12
C SER A 204 6.24 -5.57 10.12
N ARG A 205 5.16 -5.98 9.45
CA ARG A 205 3.93 -5.18 9.29
C ARG A 205 2.73 -5.92 9.86
N THR A 206 2.26 -5.50 11.02
CA THR A 206 1.06 -6.08 11.66
C THR A 206 -0.19 -5.46 11.07
N ARG A 207 -1.12 -6.32 10.58
CA ARG A 207 -2.39 -5.90 9.99
C ARG A 207 -3.52 -6.83 10.40
N THR A 208 -4.73 -6.30 10.36
CA THR A 208 -5.95 -7.08 10.41
C THR A 208 -6.36 -7.44 9.00
N LEU A 209 -6.62 -8.73 8.77
CA LEU A 209 -7.27 -9.25 7.58
C LEU A 209 -8.65 -9.76 7.95
N VAL A 210 -9.67 -9.38 7.18
CA VAL A 210 -11.02 -9.95 7.23
C VAL A 210 -11.25 -10.63 5.89
N ILE A 211 -11.49 -11.93 5.90
CA ILE A 211 -11.71 -12.73 4.69
C ILE A 211 -13.09 -13.35 4.78
N GLY A 212 -13.93 -13.05 3.80
CA GLY A 212 -15.25 -13.65 3.65
C GLY A 212 -15.30 -14.57 2.44
N VAL A 213 -15.89 -15.74 2.63
CA VAL A 213 -16.22 -16.71 1.58
C VAL A 213 -17.74 -16.82 1.50
N ARG A 214 -18.31 -16.62 0.32
CA ARG A 214 -19.77 -16.67 0.12
C ARG A 214 -20.30 -18.08 0.41
N LYS A 215 -21.39 -18.20 1.15
CA LYS A 215 -21.90 -19.45 1.71
C LYS A 215 -22.38 -20.50 0.68
N ASP A 216 -22.66 -20.08 -0.54
CA ASP A 216 -22.97 -21.01 -1.65
C ASP A 216 -21.73 -21.78 -2.14
N LEU A 217 -20.52 -21.33 -1.79
CA LEU A 217 -19.28 -22.05 -2.02
C LEU A 217 -19.03 -23.03 -0.86
N THR A 218 -19.77 -24.14 -0.85
CA THR A 218 -19.82 -25.07 0.28
C THR A 218 -18.52 -25.80 0.57
N ASP A 219 -17.67 -25.96 -0.45
CA ASP A 219 -16.41 -26.74 -0.37
C ASP A 219 -15.19 -25.89 0.01
N ILE A 220 -15.39 -24.60 0.24
CA ILE A 220 -14.31 -23.65 0.54
C ILE A 220 -14.62 -22.89 1.83
N THR A 221 -13.65 -22.85 2.73
CA THR A 221 -13.71 -22.04 3.95
C THR A 221 -12.76 -20.86 3.87
N PRO A 222 -12.89 -19.82 4.72
CA PRO A 222 -11.93 -18.74 4.75
C PRO A 222 -10.50 -19.18 5.13
N MET A 223 -10.34 -20.36 5.75
CA MET A 223 -9.01 -20.90 6.06
C MET A 223 -8.32 -21.49 4.83
N ASP A 224 -9.09 -22.05 3.89
CA ASP A 224 -8.54 -22.64 2.66
C ASP A 224 -7.95 -21.58 1.71
N VAL A 225 -8.43 -20.34 1.80
CA VAL A 225 -7.91 -19.20 1.03
C VAL A 225 -6.92 -18.34 1.82
N PHE A 226 -6.61 -18.73 3.07
CA PHE A 226 -5.64 -18.04 3.89
C PHE A 226 -4.22 -18.52 3.53
N PRO A 227 -3.23 -17.60 3.35
CA PRO A 227 -1.90 -17.98 2.90
C PRO A 227 -1.15 -18.84 3.92
N ASP A 228 -0.29 -19.73 3.43
CA ASP A 228 0.67 -20.47 4.26
C ASP A 228 1.75 -19.54 4.81
N LYS A 229 2.33 -19.95 5.94
CA LYS A 229 3.46 -19.25 6.53
C LYS A 229 4.75 -19.55 5.76
N PHE A 230 5.60 -18.56 5.67
CA PHE A 230 6.95 -18.63 5.09
C PHE A 230 8.00 -18.20 6.10
N SER A 231 9.25 -18.61 5.87
CA SER A 231 10.38 -18.14 6.65
C SER A 231 10.56 -16.62 6.52
N GLU A 232 10.96 -15.99 7.61
CA GLU A 232 11.26 -14.56 7.64
C GLU A 232 12.46 -14.24 6.73
N LYS A 233 12.41 -13.07 6.08
CA LYS A 233 13.52 -12.52 5.29
C LYS A 233 14.15 -11.37 6.06
N THR A 234 15.47 -11.44 6.23
CA THR A 234 16.23 -10.38 6.89
C THR A 234 16.45 -9.17 5.98
N LEU A 235 16.90 -8.06 6.54
CA LEU A 235 17.35 -6.92 5.74
C LEU A 235 18.49 -7.33 4.79
N ARG A 236 19.42 -8.18 5.25
CA ARG A 236 20.52 -8.70 4.43
C ARG A 236 19.99 -9.45 3.20
N ASP A 237 19.03 -10.34 3.39
CA ASP A 237 18.40 -11.07 2.27
C ASP A 237 17.70 -10.14 1.29
N THR A 238 17.17 -9.03 1.79
CA THR A 238 16.29 -8.15 1.03
C THR A 238 17.03 -7.07 0.26
N ILE A 239 17.99 -6.39 0.91
CA ILE A 239 18.66 -5.21 0.35
C ILE A 239 20.21 -5.34 0.34
N GLY A 240 20.78 -6.39 0.93
CA GLY A 240 22.23 -6.55 1.05
C GLY A 240 22.99 -6.68 -0.27
N HIS A 241 22.28 -6.94 -1.37
CA HIS A 241 22.83 -7.02 -2.72
C HIS A 241 22.92 -5.67 -3.44
N LEU A 242 22.30 -4.62 -2.90
CA LEU A 242 22.33 -3.29 -3.52
C LEU A 242 23.67 -2.60 -3.33
N PRO A 243 24.11 -1.77 -4.30
CA PRO A 243 25.33 -0.98 -4.14
C PRO A 243 25.18 0.01 -2.96
N ARG A 244 26.30 0.32 -2.32
CA ARG A 244 26.31 1.31 -1.23
C ARG A 244 26.09 2.72 -1.77
N LEU A 245 25.42 3.56 -0.99
CA LEU A 245 25.28 4.99 -1.21
C LEU A 245 25.97 5.73 -0.06
N THR A 246 27.11 6.33 -0.33
CA THR A 246 27.97 6.91 0.71
C THR A 246 28.02 8.44 0.68
N THR A 247 27.67 9.04 -0.45
CA THR A 247 27.68 10.51 -0.62
C THR A 247 26.29 11.10 -0.37
N MET A 248 26.23 12.20 0.38
CA MET A 248 24.98 12.87 0.73
C MET A 248 24.13 13.22 -0.50
N GLY A 249 22.96 12.58 -0.62
CA GLY A 249 22.03 12.78 -1.72
C GLY A 249 22.47 12.13 -3.03
N GLU A 250 23.29 11.10 -2.94
CA GLU A 250 23.70 10.26 -4.06
C GLU A 250 22.48 9.60 -4.71
N ILE A 251 22.55 9.45 -6.03
CA ILE A 251 21.61 8.69 -6.85
C ILE A 251 22.45 7.65 -7.58
N SER A 252 22.07 6.40 -7.48
CA SER A 252 22.75 5.31 -8.20
C SER A 252 22.75 5.58 -9.72
N GLU A 253 23.85 5.21 -10.37
CA GLU A 253 23.98 5.35 -11.82
C GLU A 253 22.98 4.47 -12.56
N THR A 254 22.72 3.26 -12.03
CA THR A 254 21.91 2.22 -12.67
C THR A 254 20.47 2.14 -12.18
N ASP A 255 20.13 2.84 -11.09
CA ASP A 255 18.79 2.82 -10.52
C ASP A 255 18.42 4.17 -9.90
N ILE A 256 17.62 4.96 -10.63
CA ILE A 256 17.18 6.27 -10.17
C ILE A 256 16.43 6.21 -8.84
N TYR A 257 15.74 5.12 -8.52
CA TYR A 257 15.05 4.95 -7.23
C TYR A 257 15.99 4.53 -6.10
N HIS A 258 17.23 4.10 -6.41
CA HIS A 258 18.24 3.87 -5.40
C HIS A 258 18.93 5.20 -5.05
N ASN A 259 18.18 6.04 -4.33
CA ASN A 259 18.58 7.35 -3.83
C ASN A 259 17.94 7.60 -2.46
N PHE A 260 18.55 8.47 -1.67
CA PHE A 260 17.98 8.87 -0.38
C PHE A 260 17.86 10.40 -0.26
N ARG A 261 16.96 10.83 0.63
CA ARG A 261 16.73 12.26 0.88
C ARG A 261 17.91 12.87 1.65
N LYS A 262 18.38 14.03 1.19
CA LYS A 262 19.36 14.83 1.91
C LYS A 262 18.80 15.25 3.27
N TYR A 263 19.65 15.22 4.28
CA TYR A 263 19.40 15.77 5.60
C TYR A 263 20.52 16.73 5.99
N ALA A 264 20.33 17.49 7.08
CA ALA A 264 21.30 18.49 7.49
C ALA A 264 22.63 17.83 7.92
N PRO A 265 23.81 18.34 7.50
CA PRO A 265 25.10 17.70 7.73
C PRO A 265 25.39 17.36 9.20
N HIS A 266 24.95 18.21 10.14
CA HIS A 266 25.16 17.96 11.58
C HIS A 266 24.45 16.68 12.07
N MET A 267 23.41 16.20 11.39
CA MET A 267 22.70 14.95 11.74
C MET A 267 23.54 13.71 11.45
N GLU A 268 24.51 13.80 10.55
CA GLU A 268 25.41 12.68 10.27
C GLU A 268 26.26 12.33 11.49
N ALA A 269 26.74 13.33 12.23
CA ALA A 269 27.48 13.11 13.47
C ALA A 269 26.65 12.35 14.53
N TRP A 270 25.33 12.51 14.54
CA TRP A 270 24.47 11.82 15.49
C TRP A 270 24.39 10.31 15.25
N ILE A 271 24.54 9.88 13.98
CA ILE A 271 24.34 8.48 13.59
C ILE A 271 25.64 7.77 13.19
N SER A 272 26.75 8.49 13.04
CA SER A 272 27.99 7.94 12.46
C SER A 272 28.62 6.82 13.31
N GLU A 273 28.48 6.86 14.62
CA GLU A 273 29.16 5.91 15.54
C GLU A 273 28.21 4.94 16.25
N ILE A 274 26.87 5.11 16.05
CA ILE A 274 25.93 4.15 16.63
C ILE A 274 26.04 2.80 15.94
N LYS A 275 25.98 1.73 16.73
CA LYS A 275 26.00 0.34 16.24
C LYS A 275 24.60 -0.10 15.83
N GLU A 276 24.53 -1.24 15.15
CA GLU A 276 23.25 -1.88 14.83
C GLU A 276 22.38 -2.03 16.09
N GLY A 277 21.12 -1.64 15.98
CA GLY A 277 20.15 -1.65 17.07
C GLY A 277 20.22 -0.46 18.04
N GLN A 278 21.25 0.39 17.95
CA GLN A 278 21.36 1.58 18.79
C GLN A 278 20.68 2.79 18.14
N SER A 279 20.17 3.67 18.99
CA SER A 279 19.63 4.97 18.62
C SER A 279 20.71 6.06 18.81
N ALA A 280 20.61 7.16 18.07
CA ALA A 280 21.48 8.32 18.31
C ALA A 280 21.30 8.93 19.72
N PHE A 281 20.25 8.58 20.44
CA PHE A 281 20.08 8.97 21.86
C PHE A 281 20.95 8.14 22.80
N ASP A 282 21.54 7.04 22.33
CA ASP A 282 22.42 6.16 23.12
C ASP A 282 23.91 6.55 22.95
N ASN A 283 24.21 7.68 22.30
CA ASN A 283 25.58 8.18 22.19
C ASN A 283 26.13 8.60 23.55
N ASP A 284 27.33 8.17 23.88
CA ASP A 284 28.08 8.62 25.08
C ASP A 284 28.51 10.07 24.99
N ASP A 285 28.80 10.55 23.76
CA ASP A 285 29.15 11.95 23.51
C ASP A 285 27.88 12.80 23.41
N ILE A 286 27.68 13.68 24.37
CA ILE A 286 26.50 14.55 24.44
C ILE A 286 26.35 15.45 23.21
N SER A 287 27.41 15.83 22.53
CA SER A 287 27.39 16.62 21.29
C SER A 287 26.74 15.88 20.13
N ARG A 288 26.68 14.54 20.19
CA ARG A 288 26.08 13.65 19.19
C ARG A 288 24.68 13.20 19.54
N ILE A 289 24.13 13.66 20.65
CA ILE A 289 22.70 13.42 20.97
C ILE A 289 21.84 14.36 20.11
N PRO A 290 20.77 13.86 19.48
CA PRO A 290 19.88 14.70 18.66
C PRO A 290 19.35 15.94 19.40
N HIS A 291 19.61 17.12 18.84
CA HIS A 291 19.25 18.40 19.44
C HIS A 291 18.90 19.46 18.37
N THR A 292 18.33 20.56 18.83
CA THR A 292 18.13 21.78 18.05
C THR A 292 18.77 22.95 18.78
N VAL A 293 19.26 23.95 18.03
CA VAL A 293 19.76 25.19 18.61
C VAL A 293 18.66 26.26 18.48
N LYS A 294 18.19 26.79 19.59
CA LYS A 294 17.20 27.88 19.64
C LYS A 294 17.80 29.07 20.38
N ASN A 295 17.93 30.19 19.70
CA ASN A 295 18.51 31.43 20.25
C ASN A 295 19.90 31.19 20.91
N GLY A 296 20.74 30.37 20.28
CA GLY A 296 22.06 30.02 20.83
C GLY A 296 22.08 28.98 21.93
N VAL A 297 20.92 28.47 22.36
CA VAL A 297 20.80 27.45 23.41
C VAL A 297 20.53 26.09 22.78
N VAL A 298 21.30 25.07 23.20
CA VAL A 298 21.08 23.68 22.77
C VAL A 298 19.87 23.11 23.52
N VAL A 299 18.91 22.60 22.75
CA VAL A 299 17.69 21.96 23.29
C VAL A 299 17.66 20.52 22.75
N TYR A 300 17.84 19.54 23.62
CA TYR A 300 17.82 18.14 23.24
C TYR A 300 16.45 17.67 22.83
N ASN A 301 16.39 16.85 21.77
CA ASN A 301 15.16 16.28 21.29
C ASN A 301 14.65 15.22 22.28
N ALA A 302 13.32 15.12 22.44
CA ALA A 302 12.75 14.08 23.27
C ALA A 302 12.65 12.74 22.50
N GLN A 303 13.16 11.68 23.12
CA GLN A 303 12.99 10.30 22.66
C GLN A 303 11.60 9.78 23.07
N LYS A 304 10.56 10.13 22.29
CA LYS A 304 9.19 9.79 22.69
C LYS A 304 8.82 8.32 22.53
N ASN A 305 9.44 7.59 21.58
CA ASN A 305 9.01 6.24 21.19
C ASN A 305 10.16 5.21 21.20
N GLY A 306 11.38 5.58 21.58
CA GLY A 306 12.53 4.67 21.71
C GLY A 306 13.21 4.24 20.41
N ASP A 307 12.67 4.56 19.25
CA ASP A 307 13.06 4.03 17.93
C ASP A 307 13.49 5.09 16.90
N LYS A 308 13.52 6.37 17.31
CA LYS A 308 14.02 7.45 16.45
C LYS A 308 15.55 7.36 16.28
N TYR A 309 16.02 7.69 15.07
CA TYR A 309 17.44 7.66 14.71
C TYR A 309 18.10 6.29 14.98
N THR A 310 17.32 5.20 14.95
CA THR A 310 17.83 3.86 15.26
C THR A 310 18.42 3.23 14.02
N ARG A 311 19.70 2.81 14.13
CA ARG A 311 20.37 2.02 13.10
C ARG A 311 19.78 0.61 13.06
N GLN A 312 19.35 0.20 11.90
CA GLN A 312 18.75 -1.12 11.73
C GLN A 312 19.83 -2.23 11.77
N CYS A 313 19.38 -3.48 11.88
CA CYS A 313 20.28 -4.64 11.95
C CYS A 313 20.15 -5.45 10.66
N TRP A 314 21.28 -5.86 10.09
CA TRP A 314 21.30 -6.68 8.88
C TRP A 314 20.56 -8.00 9.03
N ASP A 315 20.75 -8.67 10.15
CA ASP A 315 20.24 -10.02 10.39
C ASP A 315 18.89 -10.03 11.13
N LYS A 316 18.14 -8.93 11.01
CA LYS A 316 16.75 -8.81 11.45
C LYS A 316 15.83 -8.46 10.29
N VAL A 317 14.55 -8.81 10.44
CA VAL A 317 13.50 -8.39 9.50
C VAL A 317 13.38 -6.86 9.51
N ALA A 318 13.16 -6.24 8.35
CA ALA A 318 12.95 -4.80 8.26
C ALA A 318 11.79 -4.34 9.17
N PRO A 319 11.87 -3.12 9.72
CA PRO A 319 10.78 -2.56 10.50
C PRO A 319 9.56 -2.26 9.62
N CYS A 320 8.42 -1.94 10.25
CA CYS A 320 7.24 -1.48 9.53
C CYS A 320 7.54 -0.17 8.78
N ILE A 321 7.38 -0.21 7.48
CA ILE A 321 7.54 0.99 6.64
C ILE A 321 6.33 1.91 6.83
N HIS A 322 6.57 3.19 7.00
CA HIS A 322 5.58 4.24 7.16
C HIS A 322 5.88 5.44 6.24
N THR A 323 4.93 6.35 6.08
CA THR A 323 5.00 7.48 5.13
C THR A 323 6.12 8.50 5.39
N ARG A 324 6.82 8.40 6.52
CA ARG A 324 7.96 9.26 6.88
C ARG A 324 9.29 8.48 6.90
N ASN A 325 9.39 7.43 6.12
CA ASN A 325 10.57 6.56 6.05
C ASN A 325 11.84 7.26 5.50
N ASP A 326 11.67 8.39 4.84
CA ASP A 326 12.74 9.21 4.25
C ASP A 326 13.25 10.34 5.17
N ILE A 327 12.73 10.43 6.41
CA ILE A 327 13.09 11.48 7.37
C ILE A 327 13.98 10.88 8.46
N MET A 328 15.21 11.38 8.57
CA MET A 328 16.20 10.91 9.57
C MET A 328 15.66 10.94 11.00
N ALA A 329 14.90 11.97 11.36
CA ALA A 329 14.27 12.12 12.68
C ALA A 329 13.07 11.21 12.92
N SER A 330 12.72 10.35 11.95
CA SER A 330 11.62 9.41 12.08
C SER A 330 12.06 8.07 12.66
N GLN A 331 11.10 7.17 12.84
CA GLN A 331 11.30 5.88 13.47
C GLN A 331 12.01 4.89 12.53
N ASN A 332 13.00 4.17 13.04
CA ASN A 332 13.59 2.99 12.37
C ASN A 332 14.10 3.25 10.94
N THR A 333 14.72 4.41 10.69
CA THR A 333 15.05 4.83 9.33
C THR A 333 16.52 4.76 8.96
N VAL A 334 17.43 4.52 9.93
CA VAL A 334 18.88 4.54 9.65
C VAL A 334 19.31 3.20 9.06
N HIS A 335 19.99 3.27 7.90
CA HIS A 335 20.54 2.09 7.22
C HIS A 335 21.56 1.33 8.11
N PRO A 336 21.64 0.00 8.04
CA PRO A 336 22.51 -0.80 8.92
C PRO A 336 23.99 -0.43 8.91
N THR A 337 24.53 -0.03 7.75
CA THR A 337 25.95 0.31 7.59
C THR A 337 26.19 1.79 7.26
N ASP A 338 25.41 2.32 6.31
CA ASP A 338 25.63 3.66 5.78
C ASP A 338 24.98 4.73 6.67
N ASN A 339 25.61 5.91 6.77
CA ASN A 339 25.10 7.02 7.58
C ASN A 339 23.99 7.77 6.84
N ARG A 340 22.86 7.09 6.56
CA ARG A 340 21.75 7.62 5.80
C ARG A 340 20.43 6.93 6.17
N VAL A 341 19.34 7.50 5.71
CA VAL A 341 18.05 6.82 5.67
C VAL A 341 18.01 5.80 4.53
N PHE A 342 17.05 4.89 4.57
CA PHE A 342 16.82 3.96 3.46
C PHE A 342 16.53 4.70 2.15
N SER A 343 17.01 4.16 1.05
CA SER A 343 16.68 4.62 -0.30
C SER A 343 15.25 4.20 -0.67
N ILE A 344 14.70 4.84 -1.72
CA ILE A 344 13.37 4.45 -2.25
C ILE A 344 13.40 2.99 -2.71
N ARG A 345 14.45 2.56 -3.41
CA ARG A 345 14.59 1.17 -3.87
C ARG A 345 14.61 0.18 -2.71
N GLU A 346 15.34 0.48 -1.66
CA GLU A 346 15.37 -0.36 -0.46
C GLU A 346 13.97 -0.47 0.17
N VAL A 347 13.26 0.65 0.29
CA VAL A 347 11.88 0.67 0.80
C VAL A 347 10.94 -0.13 -0.10
N MET A 348 11.05 0.00 -1.44
CA MET A 348 10.27 -0.79 -2.39
C MET A 348 10.48 -2.30 -2.17
N LEU A 349 11.73 -2.74 -2.02
CA LEU A 349 12.05 -4.15 -1.78
C LEU A 349 11.49 -4.64 -0.43
N MET A 350 11.64 -3.84 0.64
CA MET A 350 11.06 -4.15 1.95
C MET A 350 9.51 -4.23 1.93
N MET A 351 8.87 -3.57 0.98
CA MET A 351 7.42 -3.60 0.77
C MET A 351 6.99 -4.62 -0.28
N SER A 352 7.90 -5.44 -0.79
CA SER A 352 7.65 -6.39 -1.89
C SER A 352 7.12 -5.72 -3.17
N VAL A 353 7.45 -4.45 -3.40
CA VAL A 353 7.11 -3.77 -4.65
C VAL A 353 8.05 -4.27 -5.75
N PRO A 354 7.54 -4.83 -6.85
CA PRO A 354 8.38 -5.38 -7.90
C PRO A 354 9.22 -4.30 -8.58
N SER A 355 10.38 -4.69 -9.11
CA SER A 355 11.28 -3.77 -9.84
C SER A 355 10.64 -3.17 -11.09
N SER A 356 9.67 -3.88 -11.68
CA SER A 356 8.89 -3.43 -12.84
C SER A 356 7.82 -2.38 -12.51
N PHE A 357 7.57 -2.08 -11.23
CA PHE A 357 6.55 -1.09 -10.85
C PHE A 357 6.96 0.31 -11.28
N GLN A 358 6.07 1.00 -12.00
CA GLN A 358 6.31 2.32 -12.57
C GLN A 358 5.61 3.41 -11.74
N TRP A 359 6.38 4.41 -11.33
CA TRP A 359 5.87 5.58 -10.61
C TRP A 359 5.43 6.71 -11.55
N SER A 360 5.84 6.66 -12.81
CA SER A 360 5.52 7.65 -13.86
C SER A 360 5.32 6.97 -15.21
N ASP A 361 4.93 7.75 -16.20
CA ASP A 361 4.80 7.36 -17.61
C ASP A 361 6.14 7.19 -18.33
N ILE A 362 7.26 7.60 -17.70
CA ILE A 362 8.59 7.49 -18.30
C ILE A 362 9.16 6.10 -17.97
N PRO A 363 9.57 5.31 -18.98
CA PRO A 363 10.18 4.01 -18.77
C PRO A 363 11.42 4.06 -17.87
N PHE A 364 11.63 3.03 -17.06
CA PHE A 364 12.74 2.96 -16.10
C PHE A 364 14.12 3.12 -16.75
N GLU A 365 14.34 2.52 -17.92
CA GLU A 365 15.59 2.62 -18.67
C GLU A 365 15.85 4.07 -19.10
N GLN A 366 14.83 4.78 -19.55
CA GLN A 366 14.93 6.19 -19.94
C GLN A 366 15.23 7.07 -18.71
N LEU A 367 14.61 6.81 -17.57
CA LEU A 367 14.89 7.52 -16.32
C LEU A 367 16.35 7.31 -15.87
N ASN A 368 16.90 6.12 -16.05
CA ASN A 368 18.28 5.83 -15.69
C ASN A 368 19.30 6.47 -16.63
N SER A 369 18.95 6.70 -17.89
CA SER A 369 19.82 7.38 -18.87
C SER A 369 19.91 8.91 -18.68
N LEU A 370 19.08 9.49 -17.84
CA LEU A 370 19.10 10.92 -17.53
C LEU A 370 20.40 11.33 -16.84
N SER A 371 20.87 12.56 -17.08
CA SER A 371 21.95 13.16 -16.33
C SER A 371 21.58 13.30 -14.85
N PHE A 372 22.58 13.44 -13.98
CA PHE A 372 22.35 13.61 -12.54
C PHE A 372 21.41 14.76 -12.20
N LYS A 373 21.52 15.91 -12.90
CA LYS A 373 20.64 17.06 -12.69
C LYS A 373 19.19 16.76 -13.10
N GLU A 374 19.01 16.07 -14.22
CA GLU A 374 17.68 15.67 -14.69
C GLU A 374 17.04 14.64 -13.76
N LYS A 375 17.81 13.64 -13.29
CA LYS A 375 17.35 12.70 -12.26
C LYS A 375 16.88 13.42 -10.99
N GLN A 376 17.65 14.42 -10.51
CA GLN A 376 17.25 15.23 -9.35
C GLN A 376 15.96 16.04 -9.62
N ALA A 377 15.82 16.63 -10.79
CA ALA A 377 14.63 17.40 -11.16
C ALA A 377 13.38 16.49 -11.22
N PHE A 378 13.51 15.30 -11.83
CA PHE A 378 12.46 14.29 -11.88
C PHE A 378 12.04 13.83 -10.46
N LEU A 379 12.98 13.44 -9.62
CA LEU A 379 12.69 12.97 -8.26
C LEU A 379 12.02 14.07 -7.40
N LYS A 380 12.39 15.33 -7.60
CA LYS A 380 11.74 16.45 -6.93
C LYS A 380 10.30 16.66 -7.42
N LYS A 381 10.07 16.57 -8.73
CA LYS A 381 8.73 16.69 -9.34
C LYS A 381 7.80 15.58 -8.87
N GLU A 382 8.29 14.33 -8.82
CA GLU A 382 7.51 13.16 -8.49
C GLU A 382 7.58 12.79 -6.99
N GLU A 383 8.14 13.64 -6.13
CA GLU A 383 8.37 13.36 -4.70
C GLU A 383 7.10 12.87 -3.99
N MET A 384 5.96 13.55 -4.23
CA MET A 384 4.67 13.17 -3.64
C MET A 384 4.18 11.80 -4.10
N ASN A 385 4.44 11.44 -5.34
CA ASN A 385 4.02 10.16 -5.91
C ASN A 385 4.87 9.00 -5.42
N ILE A 386 6.17 9.21 -5.28
CA ILE A 386 7.14 8.16 -4.98
C ILE A 386 7.27 7.92 -3.47
N ARG A 387 7.24 8.99 -2.63
CA ARG A 387 7.53 8.88 -1.19
C ARG A 387 6.32 8.81 -0.27
N GLN A 388 5.14 9.15 -0.77
CA GLN A 388 3.92 9.25 0.06
C GLN A 388 2.80 8.27 -0.33
N ASN A 389 3.11 7.27 -1.15
CA ASN A 389 2.13 6.26 -1.56
C ASN A 389 2.48 4.86 -1.09
#